data_9fcb1eead76a6ceddd0b81f2f7b4d8dd
#
_entry.id   9fcb1eead76a6ceddd0b81f2f7b4d8dd
#
_cell.length_a   1.000
_cell.length_b   1.000
_cell.length_c   1.000
_cell.angle_alpha   90.00
_cell.angle_beta   90.00
_cell.angle_gamma   90.00
#
_symmetry.space_group_name_H-M   'P 1'
#
loop_
_entity.id
_entity.type
_entity.pdbx_description
1 polymer ?
#
loop_
_entity_poly.entity_id
_entity_poly.type
_entity_poly.pdbx_seq_one_letter_code
_entity_poly.pdbx_strand_id
1 'polypeptide(L)'
;CAKLMKYSPKSDEDFYLFEIIGVEINLIMDKLVSLQAKEQYSFNLSIPTYLAKKTSFNIDGLVNIESFKDLLQYLSKTRYYKVLKEIDFSVPFDVKEVHMCLQSLYYENIVETIKKHFKGSVQKDLLNILYTSIELKNISKIYRYKQYFHESEDSIRSSLFLQYSRLPKDMMNRLISASGPKEVLSLLSTSKYNFYMDDK
;
A
#
# COMPACT_ATOMS: atom_id res chain seq x y z
N CYS A 1 18.37 -4.80 0.78
CA CYS A 1 17.86 -5.53 1.98
C CYS A 1 18.67 -6.75 2.37
N ALA A 2 18.99 -7.73 1.49
CA ALA A 2 19.72 -8.97 1.88
C ALA A 2 21.06 -8.73 2.60
N LYS A 3 21.84 -7.74 2.16
CA LYS A 3 23.11 -7.39 2.84
C LYS A 3 22.86 -6.76 4.20
N LEU A 4 21.85 -5.90 4.33
CA LEU A 4 21.48 -5.29 5.61
C LEU A 4 21.02 -6.34 6.61
N MET A 5 20.15 -7.26 6.21
CA MET A 5 19.67 -8.36 7.07
C MET A 5 20.80 -9.26 7.57
N LYS A 6 21.85 -9.49 6.76
CA LYS A 6 23.00 -10.31 7.15
C LYS A 6 23.82 -9.72 8.31
N TYR A 7 23.84 -8.39 8.43
CA TYR A 7 24.62 -7.66 9.43
C TYR A 7 23.77 -7.03 10.54
N SER A 8 22.43 -7.18 10.47
CA SER A 8 21.52 -6.70 11.50
C SER A 8 21.35 -7.74 12.61
N PRO A 9 21.09 -7.31 13.85
CA PRO A 9 20.71 -8.21 14.92
C PRO A 9 19.48 -9.03 14.51
N LYS A 10 19.42 -10.29 14.94
CA LYS A 10 18.25 -11.17 14.65
C LYS A 10 16.94 -10.58 15.18
N SER A 11 16.99 -9.76 16.25
CA SER A 11 15.85 -9.03 16.79
C SER A 11 15.23 -8.05 15.81
N ASP A 12 15.98 -7.57 14.83
CA ASP A 12 15.56 -6.51 13.90
C ASP A 12 15.16 -7.11 12.53
N GLU A 13 15.27 -8.43 12.37
CA GLU A 13 14.93 -9.11 11.12
C GLU A 13 13.48 -8.83 10.71
N ASP A 14 12.54 -8.83 11.66
CA ASP A 14 11.13 -8.50 11.44
C ASP A 14 10.92 -7.11 10.85
N PHE A 15 11.78 -6.13 11.19
CA PHE A 15 11.68 -4.78 10.66
C PHE A 15 11.92 -4.73 9.14
N TYR A 16 12.83 -5.56 8.63
CA TYR A 16 13.13 -5.62 7.20
C TYR A 16 12.11 -6.44 6.41
N LEU A 17 11.24 -7.18 7.09
CA LEU A 17 10.22 -8.01 6.44
C LEU A 17 9.04 -7.20 5.86
N PHE A 18 8.94 -5.90 6.16
CA PHE A 18 7.86 -5.08 5.60
C PHE A 18 7.87 -5.04 4.06
N GLU A 19 9.06 -5.11 3.42
CA GLU A 19 9.15 -5.19 1.96
C GLU A 19 8.50 -6.47 1.41
N ILE A 20 8.63 -7.57 2.14
CA ILE A 20 8.02 -8.86 1.76
C ILE A 20 6.50 -8.74 1.74
N ILE A 21 5.90 -8.03 2.71
CA ILE A 21 4.46 -7.82 2.75
C ILE A 21 3.99 -7.09 1.48
N GLY A 22 4.74 -6.10 1.01
CA GLY A 22 4.44 -5.41 -0.25
C GLY A 22 4.49 -6.33 -1.46
N VAL A 23 5.50 -7.20 -1.52
CA VAL A 23 5.62 -8.24 -2.57
C VAL A 23 4.46 -9.23 -2.51
N GLU A 24 4.12 -9.73 -1.33
CA GLU A 24 3.00 -10.65 -1.12
C GLU A 24 1.66 -10.04 -1.55
N ILE A 25 1.42 -8.76 -1.22
CA ILE A 25 0.20 -8.05 -1.66
C ILE A 25 0.13 -7.97 -3.17
N ASN A 26 1.22 -7.63 -3.85
CA ASN A 26 1.24 -7.59 -5.31
C ASN A 26 0.91 -8.96 -5.91
N LEU A 27 1.53 -10.04 -5.39
CA LEU A 27 1.25 -11.41 -5.82
C LEU A 27 -0.22 -11.80 -5.65
N ILE A 28 -0.81 -11.47 -4.50
CA ILE A 28 -2.21 -11.74 -4.21
C ILE A 28 -3.10 -10.93 -5.16
N MET A 29 -2.81 -9.65 -5.37
CA MET A 29 -3.58 -8.79 -6.28
C MET A 29 -3.52 -9.29 -7.72
N ASP A 30 -2.33 -9.64 -8.19
CA ASP A 30 -2.15 -10.20 -9.53
C ASP A 30 -2.97 -11.48 -9.71
N LYS A 31 -2.95 -12.37 -8.69
CA LYS A 31 -3.76 -13.59 -8.72
C LYS A 31 -5.27 -13.31 -8.70
N LEU A 32 -5.72 -12.37 -7.87
CA LEU A 32 -7.13 -11.96 -7.83
C LEU A 32 -7.61 -11.42 -9.18
N VAL A 33 -6.81 -10.56 -9.81
CA VAL A 33 -7.13 -10.01 -11.15
C VAL A 33 -7.20 -11.13 -12.20
N SER A 34 -6.22 -12.05 -12.20
CA SER A 34 -6.21 -13.21 -13.08
C SER A 34 -7.46 -14.08 -12.93
N LEU A 35 -7.85 -14.39 -11.69
CA LEU A 35 -9.06 -15.18 -11.42
C LEU A 35 -10.33 -14.46 -11.90
N GLN A 36 -10.42 -13.14 -11.70
CA GLN A 36 -11.55 -12.35 -12.17
C GLN A 36 -11.63 -12.29 -13.71
N ALA A 37 -10.46 -12.14 -14.37
CA ALA A 37 -10.36 -12.11 -15.81
C ALA A 37 -10.50 -13.49 -16.47
N LYS A 38 -10.45 -14.58 -15.68
CA LYS A 38 -10.39 -15.98 -16.16
C LYS A 38 -9.23 -16.23 -17.12
N GLU A 39 -8.12 -15.55 -16.91
CA GLU A 39 -6.90 -15.68 -17.69
C GLU A 39 -5.87 -16.55 -16.97
N GLN A 40 -5.11 -17.34 -17.75
CA GLN A 40 -3.94 -18.03 -17.20
C GLN A 40 -2.86 -17.00 -16.85
N TYR A 41 -2.52 -16.93 -15.58
CA TYR A 41 -1.51 -16.02 -15.09
C TYR A 41 -0.13 -16.65 -15.15
N SER A 42 0.75 -16.05 -15.94
CA SER A 42 2.18 -16.37 -15.90
C SER A 42 2.88 -15.41 -14.96
N PHE A 43 3.36 -15.92 -13.83
CA PHE A 43 4.20 -15.12 -12.93
C PHE A 43 5.54 -14.81 -13.59
N ASN A 44 5.71 -13.60 -14.06
CA ASN A 44 7.01 -13.08 -14.50
C ASN A 44 7.70 -12.37 -13.30
N LEU A 45 7.70 -13.02 -12.13
CA LEU A 45 8.28 -12.44 -10.92
C LEU A 45 9.69 -12.98 -10.74
N SER A 46 10.64 -12.15 -11.08
CA SER A 46 12.03 -12.27 -10.66
C SER A 46 12.14 -11.86 -9.16
N ILE A 47 11.48 -12.64 -8.27
CA ILE A 47 11.66 -12.45 -6.83
C ILE A 47 13.00 -13.07 -6.43
N PRO A 48 13.89 -12.31 -5.79
CA PRO A 48 15.12 -12.88 -5.27
C PRO A 48 14.83 -14.08 -4.36
N THR A 49 15.55 -15.19 -4.56
CA THR A 49 15.33 -16.47 -3.86
C THR A 49 15.30 -16.32 -2.33
N TYR A 50 16.06 -15.39 -1.77
CA TYR A 50 16.08 -15.15 -0.33
C TYR A 50 14.80 -14.49 0.18
N LEU A 51 14.12 -13.67 -0.64
CA LEU A 51 12.79 -13.09 -0.30
C LEU A 51 11.71 -14.16 -0.42
N ALA A 52 11.75 -14.98 -1.47
CA ALA A 52 10.79 -16.06 -1.68
C ALA A 52 10.73 -17.05 -0.48
N LYS A 53 11.86 -17.27 0.19
CA LYS A 53 11.93 -18.12 1.40
C LYS A 53 11.35 -17.48 2.66
N LYS A 54 11.09 -16.18 2.66
CA LYS A 54 10.59 -15.41 3.80
C LYS A 54 9.12 -15.04 3.67
N THR A 55 8.48 -15.38 2.55
CA THR A 55 7.04 -15.14 2.36
C THR A 55 6.19 -15.98 3.31
N SER A 56 5.04 -15.47 3.69
CA SER A 56 4.10 -16.15 4.60
C SER A 56 3.33 -17.31 3.93
N PHE A 57 3.50 -17.47 2.62
CA PHE A 57 2.95 -18.57 1.82
C PHE A 57 3.94 -18.98 0.71
N ASN A 58 3.78 -20.19 0.18
CA ASN A 58 4.60 -20.66 -0.93
C ASN A 58 4.14 -20.00 -2.25
N ILE A 59 5.04 -19.28 -2.93
CA ILE A 59 4.71 -18.56 -4.17
C ILE A 59 4.30 -19.54 -5.28
N ASP A 60 4.99 -20.68 -5.42
CA ASP A 60 4.68 -21.68 -6.46
C ASP A 60 3.28 -22.26 -6.25
N GLY A 61 2.83 -22.42 -4.99
CA GLY A 61 1.49 -22.87 -4.68
C GLY A 61 0.39 -21.90 -5.13
N LEU A 62 0.69 -20.59 -5.16
CA LEU A 62 -0.25 -19.57 -5.61
C LEU A 62 -0.57 -19.69 -7.10
N VAL A 63 0.40 -20.16 -7.91
CA VAL A 63 0.22 -20.33 -9.38
C VAL A 63 -0.92 -21.30 -9.69
N ASN A 64 -1.00 -22.41 -8.95
CA ASN A 64 -1.92 -23.51 -9.23
C ASN A 64 -3.36 -23.28 -8.72
N ILE A 65 -3.64 -22.12 -8.13
CA ILE A 65 -4.99 -21.80 -7.62
C ILE A 65 -5.88 -21.41 -8.81
N GLU A 66 -7.05 -22.02 -8.89
CA GLU A 66 -8.00 -21.81 -10.01
C GLU A 66 -9.31 -21.13 -9.59
N SER A 67 -9.55 -20.97 -8.27
CA SER A 67 -10.76 -20.30 -7.77
C SER A 67 -10.48 -19.36 -6.61
N PHE A 68 -11.39 -18.39 -6.41
CA PHE A 68 -11.34 -17.51 -5.24
C PHE A 68 -11.46 -18.28 -3.92
N LYS A 69 -12.27 -19.34 -3.89
CA LYS A 69 -12.44 -20.20 -2.70
C LYS A 69 -11.12 -20.88 -2.33
N ASP A 70 -10.41 -21.41 -3.32
CA ASP A 70 -9.11 -22.06 -3.10
C ASP A 70 -8.06 -21.04 -2.65
N LEU A 71 -8.09 -19.81 -3.22
CA LEU A 71 -7.23 -18.73 -2.79
C LEU A 71 -7.46 -18.35 -1.32
N LEU A 72 -8.72 -18.21 -0.90
CA LEU A 72 -9.05 -17.93 0.49
C LEU A 72 -8.60 -19.07 1.42
N GLN A 73 -8.81 -20.33 1.04
CA GLN A 73 -8.35 -21.48 1.80
C GLN A 73 -6.81 -21.51 1.90
N TYR A 74 -6.13 -21.23 0.79
CA TYR A 74 -4.67 -21.18 0.71
C TYR A 74 -4.09 -20.12 1.64
N LEU A 75 -4.68 -18.94 1.67
CA LEU A 75 -4.25 -17.82 2.49
C LEU A 75 -4.79 -17.84 3.92
N SER A 76 -5.57 -18.89 4.32
CA SER A 76 -6.31 -18.95 5.59
C SER A 76 -5.45 -18.76 6.85
N LYS A 77 -4.16 -19.13 6.80
CA LYS A 77 -3.20 -18.98 7.91
C LYS A 77 -2.36 -17.70 7.81
N THR A 78 -2.62 -16.87 6.82
CA THR A 78 -1.88 -15.61 6.60
C THR A 78 -2.64 -14.42 7.17
N ARG A 79 -1.94 -13.30 7.31
CA ARG A 79 -2.54 -12.01 7.73
C ARG A 79 -3.57 -11.47 6.73
N TYR A 80 -3.48 -11.87 5.47
CA TYR A 80 -4.34 -11.39 4.37
C TYR A 80 -5.76 -11.96 4.45
N TYR A 81 -5.92 -13.13 5.04
CA TYR A 81 -7.20 -13.80 5.14
C TYR A 81 -8.27 -12.95 5.83
N LYS A 82 -7.90 -12.22 6.90
CA LYS A 82 -8.83 -11.36 7.65
C LYS A 82 -9.46 -10.25 6.78
N VAL A 83 -8.75 -9.79 5.75
CA VAL A 83 -9.24 -8.78 4.80
C VAL A 83 -10.04 -9.46 3.69
N LEU A 84 -9.45 -10.49 3.07
CA LEU A 84 -10.01 -11.13 1.88
C LEU A 84 -11.32 -11.88 2.14
N LYS A 85 -11.52 -12.43 3.33
CA LYS A 85 -12.76 -13.15 3.68
C LYS A 85 -13.99 -12.26 3.77
N GLU A 86 -13.82 -10.93 3.93
CA GLU A 86 -14.92 -9.96 3.97
C GLU A 86 -15.40 -9.54 2.56
N ILE A 87 -14.67 -9.95 1.51
CA ILE A 87 -14.97 -9.59 0.13
C ILE A 87 -15.90 -10.64 -0.47
N ASP A 88 -16.98 -10.19 -1.08
CA ASP A 88 -17.88 -11.08 -1.83
C ASP A 88 -17.31 -11.34 -3.23
N PHE A 89 -16.67 -12.49 -3.41
CA PHE A 89 -16.14 -12.95 -4.69
C PHE A 89 -17.16 -13.66 -5.57
N SER A 90 -18.45 -13.74 -5.20
CA SER A 90 -19.51 -14.27 -6.05
C SER A 90 -19.90 -13.31 -7.18
N VAL A 91 -19.57 -12.05 -7.03
CA VAL A 91 -19.76 -10.97 -8.01
C VAL A 91 -18.41 -10.35 -8.38
N PRO A 92 -18.30 -9.66 -9.54
CA PRO A 92 -17.10 -8.90 -9.86
C PRO A 92 -16.79 -7.87 -8.77
N PHE A 93 -15.59 -7.94 -8.19
CA PHE A 93 -15.15 -7.03 -7.14
C PHE A 93 -14.41 -5.81 -7.70
N ASP A 94 -14.41 -4.71 -6.97
CA ASP A 94 -13.58 -3.56 -7.29
C ASP A 94 -12.11 -3.83 -6.89
N VAL A 95 -11.25 -3.99 -7.89
CA VAL A 95 -9.81 -4.21 -7.72
C VAL A 95 -9.15 -3.08 -6.91
N LYS A 96 -9.62 -1.83 -7.08
CA LYS A 96 -9.09 -0.68 -6.33
C LYS A 96 -9.42 -0.80 -4.85
N GLU A 97 -10.66 -1.18 -4.52
CA GLU A 97 -11.11 -1.35 -3.13
C GLU A 97 -10.30 -2.45 -2.43
N VAL A 98 -10.19 -3.63 -3.05
CA VAL A 98 -9.40 -4.74 -2.50
C VAL A 98 -7.94 -4.34 -2.28
N HIS A 99 -7.34 -3.67 -3.27
CA HIS A 99 -5.98 -3.16 -3.15
C HIS A 99 -5.83 -2.16 -1.99
N MET A 100 -6.81 -1.26 -1.81
CA MET A 100 -6.81 -0.30 -0.70
C MET A 100 -6.88 -1.00 0.66
N CYS A 101 -7.71 -2.03 0.80
CA CYS A 101 -7.81 -2.81 2.03
C CYS A 101 -6.49 -3.54 2.37
N LEU A 102 -5.87 -4.18 1.38
CA LEU A 102 -4.57 -4.85 1.56
C LEU A 102 -3.44 -3.85 1.83
N GLN A 103 -3.47 -2.69 1.18
CA GLN A 103 -2.48 -1.64 1.40
C GLN A 103 -2.65 -0.97 2.79
N SER A 104 -3.88 -0.88 3.32
CA SER A 104 -4.12 -0.45 4.70
C SER A 104 -3.47 -1.42 5.69
N LEU A 105 -3.68 -2.71 5.48
CA LEU A 105 -3.02 -3.76 6.26
C LEU A 105 -1.49 -3.65 6.23
N TYR A 106 -0.92 -3.32 5.07
CA TYR A 106 0.51 -3.09 4.93
C TYR A 106 1.00 -1.92 5.81
N TYR A 107 0.33 -0.78 5.76
CA TYR A 107 0.72 0.37 6.57
C TYR A 107 0.52 0.12 8.07
N GLU A 108 -0.56 -0.53 8.47
CA GLU A 108 -0.79 -0.94 9.85
C GLU A 108 0.36 -1.80 10.37
N ASN A 109 0.78 -2.82 9.60
CA ASN A 109 1.88 -3.69 9.98
C ASN A 109 3.22 -2.94 10.11
N ILE A 110 3.51 -1.97 9.24
CA ILE A 110 4.72 -1.16 9.36
C ILE A 110 4.67 -0.33 10.64
N VAL A 111 3.54 0.34 10.91
CA VAL A 111 3.36 1.14 12.13
C VAL A 111 3.54 0.29 13.40
N GLU A 112 2.92 -0.90 13.44
CA GLU A 112 3.06 -1.84 14.55
C GLU A 112 4.52 -2.29 14.72
N THR A 113 5.18 -2.64 13.63
CA THR A 113 6.57 -3.06 13.63
C THR A 113 7.50 -1.96 14.14
N ILE A 114 7.32 -0.71 13.67
CA ILE A 114 8.08 0.44 14.18
C ILE A 114 7.84 0.63 15.68
N LYS A 115 6.58 0.58 16.14
CA LYS A 115 6.24 0.74 17.56
C LYS A 115 6.78 -0.39 18.44
N LYS A 116 6.89 -1.60 17.92
CA LYS A 116 7.42 -2.77 18.61
C LYS A 116 8.93 -2.68 18.80
N HIS A 117 9.66 -2.31 17.74
CA HIS A 117 11.13 -2.41 17.71
C HIS A 117 11.86 -1.13 18.13
N PHE A 118 11.23 0.04 18.01
CA PHE A 118 11.86 1.32 18.26
C PHE A 118 11.15 2.11 19.36
N LYS A 119 11.88 2.94 20.08
CA LYS A 119 11.38 3.82 21.16
C LYS A 119 11.95 5.23 21.02
N GLY A 120 11.37 6.18 21.73
CA GLY A 120 11.85 7.55 21.84
C GLY A 120 11.89 8.30 20.51
N SER A 121 12.98 9.04 20.26
CA SER A 121 13.15 9.87 19.06
C SER A 121 13.18 9.02 17.79
N VAL A 122 13.88 7.88 17.80
CA VAL A 122 14.00 7.00 16.61
C VAL A 122 12.63 6.50 16.15
N GLN A 123 11.78 6.07 17.08
CA GLN A 123 10.41 5.66 16.74
C GLN A 123 9.63 6.81 16.11
N LYS A 124 9.73 8.00 16.70
CA LYS A 124 9.07 9.22 16.21
C LYS A 124 9.54 9.58 14.80
N ASP A 125 10.83 9.50 14.53
CA ASP A 125 11.42 9.85 13.24
C ASP A 125 11.01 8.84 12.16
N LEU A 126 11.04 7.54 12.46
CA LEU A 126 10.59 6.50 11.51
C LEU A 126 9.09 6.64 11.18
N LEU A 127 8.24 6.89 12.17
CA LEU A 127 6.81 7.16 11.93
C LEU A 127 6.61 8.46 11.13
N ASN A 128 7.42 9.48 11.37
CA ASN A 128 7.39 10.72 10.60
C ASN A 128 7.73 10.48 9.13
N ILE A 129 8.76 9.70 8.85
CA ILE A 129 9.17 9.34 7.49
C ILE A 129 8.04 8.56 6.80
N LEU A 130 7.48 7.55 7.47
CA LEU A 130 6.38 6.75 6.94
C LEU A 130 5.15 7.60 6.61
N TYR A 131 4.67 8.41 7.56
CA TYR A 131 3.48 9.24 7.37
C TYR A 131 3.70 10.30 6.29
N THR A 132 4.88 10.90 6.22
CA THR A 132 5.22 11.84 5.15
C THR A 132 5.21 11.14 3.79
N SER A 133 5.76 9.94 3.70
CA SER A 133 5.73 9.14 2.46
C SER A 133 4.30 8.83 2.01
N ILE A 134 3.42 8.43 2.94
CA ILE A 134 2.00 8.15 2.63
C ILE A 134 1.28 9.43 2.21
N GLU A 135 1.52 10.55 2.90
CA GLU A 135 0.93 11.85 2.57
C GLU A 135 1.34 12.32 1.18
N LEU A 136 2.62 12.20 0.81
CA LEU A 136 3.09 12.54 -0.54
C LEU A 136 2.45 11.66 -1.61
N LYS A 137 2.24 10.36 -1.33
CA LYS A 137 1.49 9.47 -2.22
C LYS A 137 0.03 9.91 -2.36
N ASN A 138 -0.63 10.31 -1.27
CA ASN A 138 -1.98 10.86 -1.32
C ASN A 138 -2.04 12.13 -2.19
N ILE A 139 -1.13 13.07 -1.97
CA ILE A 139 -1.05 14.32 -2.74
C ILE A 139 -0.82 14.04 -4.23
N SER A 140 0.16 13.17 -4.56
CA SER A 140 0.43 12.76 -5.93
C SER A 140 -0.79 12.11 -6.59
N LYS A 141 -1.56 11.34 -5.83
CA LYS A 141 -2.77 10.68 -6.32
C LYS A 141 -3.88 11.70 -6.59
N ILE A 142 -4.10 12.66 -5.68
CA ILE A 142 -5.05 13.77 -5.89
C ILE A 142 -4.67 14.53 -7.17
N TYR A 143 -3.39 14.94 -7.28
CA TYR A 143 -2.91 15.66 -8.46
C TYR A 143 -3.19 14.90 -9.75
N ARG A 144 -2.85 13.59 -9.81
CA ARG A 144 -3.07 12.76 -10.99
C ARG A 144 -4.55 12.58 -11.34
N TYR A 145 -5.41 12.43 -10.35
CA TYR A 145 -6.86 12.34 -10.58
C TYR A 145 -7.42 13.64 -11.16
N LYS A 146 -6.99 14.79 -10.64
CA LYS A 146 -7.39 16.10 -11.18
C LYS A 146 -6.80 16.38 -12.57
N GLN A 147 -5.60 15.86 -12.87
CA GLN A 147 -4.91 16.08 -14.14
C GLN A 147 -5.44 15.19 -15.27
N TYR A 148 -5.72 13.91 -14.99
CA TYR A 148 -5.90 12.91 -16.05
C TYR A 148 -7.26 12.21 -16.04
N PHE A 149 -7.93 12.12 -14.90
CA PHE A 149 -9.09 11.24 -14.76
C PHE A 149 -10.39 11.99 -14.44
N HIS A 150 -10.32 13.24 -13.99
CA HIS A 150 -11.47 14.06 -13.59
C HIS A 150 -12.44 13.35 -12.64
N GLU A 151 -11.88 12.56 -11.72
CA GLU A 151 -12.61 11.77 -10.73
C GLU A 151 -13.41 12.66 -9.76
N SER A 152 -14.53 12.15 -9.26
CA SER A 152 -15.31 12.82 -8.23
C SER A 152 -14.55 12.93 -6.91
N GLU A 153 -14.92 13.89 -6.07
CA GLU A 153 -14.31 14.06 -4.74
C GLU A 153 -14.44 12.81 -3.88
N ASP A 154 -15.58 12.12 -3.93
CA ASP A 154 -15.82 10.89 -3.18
C ASP A 154 -14.92 9.75 -3.68
N SER A 155 -14.76 9.59 -4.99
CA SER A 155 -13.85 8.62 -5.59
C SER A 155 -12.38 8.91 -5.20
N ILE A 156 -11.98 10.19 -5.22
CA ILE A 156 -10.65 10.59 -4.76
C ILE A 156 -10.49 10.24 -3.29
N ARG A 157 -11.44 10.66 -2.44
CA ARG A 157 -11.39 10.47 -0.98
C ARG A 157 -11.30 9.00 -0.58
N SER A 158 -12.10 8.13 -1.19
CA SER A 158 -12.10 6.69 -0.92
C SER A 158 -10.78 6.01 -1.30
N SER A 159 -10.01 6.62 -2.18
CA SER A 159 -8.70 6.10 -2.64
C SER A 159 -7.51 6.55 -1.80
N LEU A 160 -7.69 7.36 -0.75
CA LEU A 160 -6.63 7.96 0.05
C LEU A 160 -6.51 7.35 1.45
N PHE A 161 -5.29 7.32 1.99
CA PHE A 161 -5.00 6.91 3.37
C PHE A 161 -4.96 8.12 4.30
N LEU A 162 -6.13 8.75 4.51
CA LEU A 162 -6.26 10.02 5.23
C LEU A 162 -5.89 9.93 6.71
N GLN A 163 -6.03 8.75 7.33
CA GLN A 163 -5.66 8.49 8.74
C GLN A 163 -4.16 8.68 9.01
N TYR A 164 -3.33 8.66 7.97
CA TYR A 164 -1.88 8.87 8.09
C TYR A 164 -1.45 10.27 7.64
N SER A 165 -2.40 11.12 7.21
CA SER A 165 -2.08 12.48 6.80
C SER A 165 -1.67 13.35 7.98
N ARG A 166 -0.68 14.21 7.75
CA ARG A 166 -0.16 15.21 8.70
C ARG A 166 -0.44 16.64 8.27
N LEU A 167 -1.05 16.82 7.11
CA LEU A 167 -1.64 18.08 6.72
C LEU A 167 -2.90 18.34 7.56
N PRO A 168 -3.19 19.60 7.89
CA PRO A 168 -4.47 19.96 8.49
C PRO A 168 -5.64 19.39 7.66
N LYS A 169 -6.66 18.90 8.36
CA LYS A 169 -7.83 18.28 7.72
C LYS A 169 -8.48 19.21 6.68
N ASP A 170 -8.54 20.50 7.01
CA ASP A 170 -9.04 21.52 6.09
C ASP A 170 -8.20 21.62 4.80
N MET A 171 -6.88 21.66 4.93
CA MET A 171 -5.99 21.69 3.77
C MET A 171 -6.18 20.45 2.88
N MET A 172 -6.27 19.27 3.48
CA MET A 172 -6.51 18.03 2.73
C MET A 172 -7.86 18.05 2.01
N ASN A 173 -8.92 18.56 2.66
CA ASN A 173 -10.21 18.73 2.03
C ASN A 173 -10.13 19.68 0.83
N ARG A 174 -9.48 20.83 0.98
CA ARG A 174 -9.26 21.79 -0.12
C ARG A 174 -8.49 21.18 -1.30
N LEU A 175 -7.49 20.36 -1.03
CA LEU A 175 -6.77 19.63 -2.09
C LEU A 175 -7.69 18.67 -2.85
N ILE A 176 -8.57 17.95 -2.13
CA ILE A 176 -9.54 17.02 -2.74
C ILE A 176 -10.58 17.78 -3.56
N SER A 177 -11.07 18.94 -3.07
CA SER A 177 -12.07 19.76 -3.73
C SER A 177 -11.52 20.72 -4.80
N ALA A 178 -10.19 20.74 -5.00
CA ALA A 178 -9.57 21.59 -6.01
C ALA A 178 -10.16 21.36 -7.40
N SER A 179 -10.38 22.44 -8.16
CA SER A 179 -10.96 22.42 -9.50
C SER A 179 -10.06 21.77 -10.54
N GLY A 180 -8.74 21.71 -10.27
CA GLY A 180 -7.77 21.13 -11.20
C GLY A 180 -6.36 21.10 -10.61
N PRO A 181 -5.41 20.56 -11.39
CA PRO A 181 -4.03 20.34 -10.91
C PRO A 181 -3.31 21.66 -10.57
N LYS A 182 -3.58 22.76 -11.27
CA LYS A 182 -2.98 24.09 -10.97
C LYS A 182 -3.38 24.59 -9.59
N GLU A 183 -4.64 24.38 -9.20
CA GLU A 183 -5.11 24.77 -7.87
C GLU A 183 -4.50 23.86 -6.79
N VAL A 184 -4.34 22.56 -7.06
CA VAL A 184 -3.61 21.65 -6.15
C VAL A 184 -2.20 22.18 -5.87
N LEU A 185 -1.45 22.57 -6.91
CA LEU A 185 -0.12 23.13 -6.77
C LEU A 185 -0.13 24.46 -6.00
N SER A 186 -1.06 25.36 -6.32
CA SER A 186 -1.23 26.64 -5.60
C SER A 186 -1.52 26.45 -4.12
N LEU A 187 -2.35 25.48 -3.75
CA LEU A 187 -2.61 25.14 -2.34
C LEU A 187 -1.38 24.57 -1.65
N LEU A 188 -0.62 23.71 -2.33
CA LEU A 188 0.61 23.14 -1.79
C LEU A 188 1.70 24.19 -1.55
N SER A 189 1.80 25.21 -2.40
CA SER A 189 2.76 26.31 -2.21
C SER A 189 2.52 27.14 -0.94
N THR A 190 1.31 27.07 -0.35
CA THR A 190 0.99 27.70 0.93
C THR A 190 1.13 26.74 2.13
N SER A 191 1.57 25.50 1.88
CA SER A 191 1.71 24.46 2.90
C SER A 191 3.17 24.25 3.31
N LYS A 192 3.40 23.30 4.22
CA LYS A 192 4.76 22.84 4.59
C LYS A 192 5.58 22.28 3.41
N TYR A 193 4.96 22.09 2.25
CA TYR A 193 5.59 21.57 1.04
C TYR A 193 6.03 22.65 0.05
N ASN A 194 5.90 23.94 0.38
CA ASN A 194 6.31 25.05 -0.49
C ASN A 194 7.78 24.95 -0.94
N PHE A 195 8.68 24.45 -0.09
CA PHE A 195 10.10 24.26 -0.39
C PHE A 195 10.40 23.35 -1.59
N TYR A 196 9.46 22.46 -1.94
CA TYR A 196 9.60 21.49 -3.02
C TYR A 196 8.92 21.94 -4.32
N MET A 197 8.33 23.13 -4.30
CA MET A 197 7.66 23.74 -5.44
C MET A 197 8.62 24.74 -6.07
N ASP A 198 9.57 24.25 -6.88
CA ASP A 198 10.44 25.15 -7.65
C ASP A 198 9.59 25.99 -8.60
N ASP A 199 9.78 27.30 -8.52
CA ASP A 199 9.27 28.28 -9.49
C ASP A 199 10.00 28.07 -10.84
N LYS A 200 9.54 27.08 -11.64
CA LYS A 200 9.93 26.90 -13.04
C LYS A 200 8.72 26.98 -13.94
#